data_5c838b7bf89ac1138ea2862e1b334fb2
#
_entry.id   5c838b7bf89ac1138ea2862e1b334fb2
#
_cell.length_a   1.000
_cell.length_b   1.000
_cell.length_c   1.000
_cell.angle_alpha   90.00
_cell.angle_beta   90.00
_cell.angle_gamma   90.00
#
_symmetry.space_group_name_H-M   'P 1'
#
loop_
_entity.id
_entity.type
_entity.pdbx_description
1 polymer ?
#
loop_
_entity_poly.entity_id
_entity_poly.type
_entity_poly.pdbx_seq_one_letter_code
_entity_poly.pdbx_strand_id
1 'polypeptide(L)'
;MKIIILGAGRVGQSVAESLVSEQNGITVIDTNARALRDLESRFDLRGVVGNGIDPQVLAEAGAKDTDLLIACASMDETNLVCCKIAQAMFDIPTRIARVRSSSFAADDPVLGKDGFAVDRIICPEESVTNYISKLIEYPEAMQVRSFAGGRAALASVRARAGAPAVGLQIAQVRERMPALAMRIVAIYRRFMDEPDRFVRCDGNTRIEPGDEAFMLAATEHVPEALKAINLPEGRTSRPVYRIMIAGGGQVSLRLARKLAQTPGRFHVKIIEHNAQHCLSLASALPAEVLVLEGDATDEDLLEEEGIEEVDLFLALTDDDEDNIMSSLLAKRMGARRVLALINRRSYADL
;
A
#
# COMPACT_ATOMS: atom_id res chain seq x y z
N MET A 1 -21.44 16.45 -0.15
CA MET A 1 -20.74 16.86 -1.39
C MET A 1 -21.34 16.13 -2.58
N LYS A 2 -21.34 16.74 -3.78
CA LYS A 2 -21.63 16.04 -5.04
C LYS A 2 -20.32 15.59 -5.69
N ILE A 3 -20.19 14.30 -5.93
CA ILE A 3 -18.94 13.69 -6.38
C ILE A 3 -19.17 12.90 -7.66
N ILE A 4 -18.35 13.12 -8.67
CA ILE A 4 -18.28 12.26 -9.86
C ILE A 4 -17.02 11.39 -9.76
N ILE A 5 -17.19 10.08 -9.96
CA ILE A 5 -16.10 9.12 -10.07
C ILE A 5 -16.09 8.57 -11.48
N LEU A 6 -14.98 8.74 -12.21
CA LEU A 6 -14.77 8.10 -13.51
C LEU A 6 -14.01 6.78 -13.32
N GLY A 7 -14.67 5.69 -13.74
CA GLY A 7 -14.17 4.33 -13.65
C GLY A 7 -14.85 3.52 -12.54
N ALA A 8 -15.51 2.42 -12.92
CA ALA A 8 -16.14 1.43 -12.03
C ALA A 8 -15.23 0.21 -11.78
N GLY A 9 -13.93 0.33 -12.03
CA GLY A 9 -12.94 -0.70 -11.72
C GLY A 9 -12.60 -0.76 -10.23
N ARG A 10 -11.67 -1.64 -9.83
CA ARG A 10 -11.28 -1.87 -8.41
C ARG A 10 -11.07 -0.58 -7.60
N VAL A 11 -10.30 0.38 -8.15
CA VAL A 11 -10.03 1.65 -7.46
C VAL A 11 -11.30 2.48 -7.31
N GLY A 12 -12.08 2.65 -8.39
CA GLY A 12 -13.32 3.42 -8.35
C GLY A 12 -14.36 2.84 -7.41
N GLN A 13 -14.50 1.52 -7.37
CA GLN A 13 -15.37 0.81 -6.42
C GLN A 13 -14.95 1.08 -4.97
N SER A 14 -13.66 0.93 -4.66
CA SER A 14 -13.14 1.19 -3.31
C SER A 14 -13.33 2.64 -2.88
N VAL A 15 -13.14 3.59 -3.80
CA VAL A 15 -13.38 5.02 -3.55
C VAL A 15 -14.87 5.28 -3.31
N ALA A 16 -15.75 4.73 -4.16
CA ALA A 16 -17.20 4.86 -4.00
C ALA A 16 -17.67 4.31 -2.65
N GLU A 17 -17.26 3.09 -2.30
CA GLU A 17 -17.57 2.45 -1.01
C GLU A 17 -17.16 3.32 0.19
N SER A 18 -15.96 3.90 0.13
CA SER A 18 -15.45 4.75 1.22
C SER A 18 -16.23 6.05 1.35
N LEU A 19 -16.70 6.63 0.23
CA LEU A 19 -17.33 7.95 0.23
C LEU A 19 -18.86 7.89 0.44
N VAL A 20 -19.52 6.77 0.11
CA VAL A 20 -20.96 6.57 0.35
C VAL A 20 -21.28 6.66 1.84
N SER A 21 -20.42 6.17 2.72
CA SER A 21 -20.61 6.20 4.17
C SER A 21 -20.69 7.61 4.77
N GLU A 22 -20.27 8.64 4.02
CA GLU A 22 -20.21 10.04 4.47
C GLU A 22 -21.40 10.90 3.99
N GLN A 23 -22.48 10.29 3.55
CA GLN A 23 -23.68 10.98 3.03
C GLN A 23 -23.39 11.89 1.82
N ASN A 24 -22.50 11.46 0.94
CA ASN A 24 -22.21 12.15 -0.32
C ASN A 24 -23.16 11.71 -1.43
N GLY A 25 -23.53 12.64 -2.33
CA GLY A 25 -24.21 12.32 -3.60
C GLY A 25 -23.15 11.86 -4.62
N ILE A 26 -23.12 10.57 -4.96
CA ILE A 26 -22.08 10.00 -5.82
C ILE A 26 -22.69 9.59 -7.16
N THR A 27 -22.03 10.00 -8.24
CA THR A 27 -22.29 9.50 -9.60
C THR A 27 -21.03 8.81 -10.13
N VAL A 28 -21.17 7.58 -10.61
CA VAL A 28 -20.06 6.81 -11.22
C VAL A 28 -20.27 6.74 -12.72
N ILE A 29 -19.23 7.07 -13.50
CA ILE A 29 -19.23 6.98 -14.95
C ILE A 29 -18.33 5.81 -15.36
N ASP A 30 -18.83 4.90 -16.19
CA ASP A 30 -18.04 3.83 -16.82
C ASP A 30 -18.68 3.40 -18.13
N THR A 31 -17.87 2.87 -19.04
CA THR A 31 -18.35 2.26 -20.28
C THR A 31 -18.98 0.88 -20.06
N ASN A 32 -18.67 0.22 -18.92
CA ASN A 32 -19.18 -1.09 -18.56
C ASN A 32 -20.47 -0.97 -17.73
N ALA A 33 -21.62 -1.07 -18.42
CA ALA A 33 -22.94 -1.03 -17.80
C ALA A 33 -23.17 -2.12 -16.72
N ARG A 34 -22.48 -3.28 -16.81
CA ARG A 34 -22.60 -4.34 -15.79
C ARG A 34 -21.94 -3.92 -14.48
N ALA A 35 -20.71 -3.41 -14.57
CA ALA A 35 -19.99 -2.93 -13.38
C ALA A 35 -20.75 -1.81 -12.64
N LEU A 36 -21.41 -0.92 -13.39
CA LEU A 36 -22.27 0.13 -12.81
C LEU A 36 -23.49 -0.46 -12.08
N ARG A 37 -24.22 -1.38 -12.71
CA ARG A 37 -25.36 -2.05 -12.04
C ARG A 37 -24.96 -2.80 -10.78
N ASP A 38 -23.80 -3.46 -10.79
CA ASP A 38 -23.28 -4.16 -9.61
C ASP A 38 -23.00 -3.17 -8.47
N LEU A 39 -22.48 -1.99 -8.78
CA LEU A 39 -22.26 -0.91 -7.80
C LEU A 39 -23.58 -0.33 -7.27
N GLU A 40 -24.52 0.00 -8.15
CA GLU A 40 -25.85 0.52 -7.78
C GLU A 40 -26.65 -0.46 -6.91
N SER A 41 -26.45 -1.76 -7.11
CA SER A 41 -27.12 -2.79 -6.28
C SER A 41 -26.57 -2.88 -4.86
N ARG A 42 -25.35 -2.41 -4.62
CA ARG A 42 -24.65 -2.50 -3.34
C ARG A 42 -24.62 -1.20 -2.57
N PHE A 43 -24.67 -0.07 -3.27
CA PHE A 43 -24.45 1.25 -2.71
C PHE A 43 -25.50 2.25 -3.23
N ASP A 44 -25.85 3.22 -2.39
CA ASP A 44 -26.69 4.34 -2.79
C ASP A 44 -25.89 5.36 -3.61
N LEU A 45 -25.77 5.08 -4.90
CA LEU A 45 -25.10 5.91 -5.89
C LEU A 45 -25.78 5.79 -7.26
N ARG A 46 -25.46 6.71 -8.17
CA ARG A 46 -25.98 6.71 -9.55
C ARG A 46 -24.91 6.28 -10.53
N GLY A 47 -25.24 5.36 -11.45
CA GLY A 47 -24.40 5.00 -12.59
C GLY A 47 -24.76 5.78 -13.86
N VAL A 48 -23.77 6.21 -14.62
CA VAL A 48 -23.93 6.78 -15.96
C VAL A 48 -23.04 6.00 -16.91
N VAL A 49 -23.67 5.36 -17.91
CA VAL A 49 -22.94 4.56 -18.90
C VAL A 49 -22.40 5.49 -19.98
N GLY A 50 -21.09 5.56 -20.12
CA GLY A 50 -20.47 6.37 -21.15
C GLY A 50 -18.98 6.58 -20.99
N ASN A 51 -18.38 7.27 -21.93
CA ASN A 51 -16.98 7.66 -21.87
C ASN A 51 -16.84 9.00 -21.14
N GLY A 52 -16.11 9.04 -20.05
CA GLY A 52 -15.94 10.25 -19.22
C GLY A 52 -15.13 11.39 -19.87
N ILE A 53 -14.60 11.20 -21.08
CA ILE A 53 -14.04 12.28 -21.88
C ILE A 53 -15.09 12.93 -22.81
N ASP A 54 -16.33 12.42 -22.81
CA ASP A 54 -17.44 13.04 -23.54
C ASP A 54 -18.13 14.09 -22.66
N PRO A 55 -18.17 15.36 -23.06
CA PRO A 55 -18.83 16.41 -22.29
C PRO A 55 -20.32 16.17 -22.06
N GLN A 56 -21.01 15.46 -22.96
CA GLN A 56 -22.43 15.14 -22.79
C GLN A 56 -22.63 14.12 -21.65
N VAL A 57 -21.76 13.12 -21.55
CA VAL A 57 -21.75 12.14 -20.46
C VAL A 57 -21.47 12.81 -19.12
N LEU A 58 -20.51 13.73 -19.08
CA LEU A 58 -20.24 14.52 -17.87
C LEU A 58 -21.42 15.41 -17.47
N ALA A 59 -22.08 16.04 -18.45
CA ALA A 59 -23.28 16.85 -18.20
C ALA A 59 -24.44 16.00 -17.63
N GLU A 60 -24.67 14.79 -18.21
CA GLU A 60 -25.65 13.82 -17.70
C GLU A 60 -25.32 13.36 -16.29
N ALA A 61 -24.04 13.17 -15.97
CA ALA A 61 -23.57 12.82 -14.63
C ALA A 61 -23.74 13.96 -13.61
N GLY A 62 -24.13 15.16 -14.03
CA GLY A 62 -24.36 16.30 -13.13
C GLY A 62 -23.13 17.17 -12.89
N ALA A 63 -22.18 17.21 -13.84
CA ALA A 63 -20.92 17.93 -13.70
C ALA A 63 -21.05 19.42 -13.36
N LYS A 64 -22.17 20.09 -13.75
CA LYS A 64 -22.43 21.50 -13.45
C LYS A 64 -22.52 21.85 -11.97
N ASP A 65 -22.97 20.86 -11.17
CA ASP A 65 -23.19 21.03 -9.73
C ASP A 65 -22.24 20.18 -8.90
N THR A 66 -21.16 19.67 -9.50
CA THR A 66 -20.23 18.75 -8.88
C THR A 66 -19.12 19.50 -8.12
N ASP A 67 -18.85 19.08 -6.88
CA ASP A 67 -17.80 19.66 -6.04
C ASP A 67 -16.44 18.99 -6.28
N LEU A 68 -16.44 17.69 -6.61
CA LEU A 68 -15.24 16.86 -6.71
C LEU A 68 -15.37 15.87 -7.87
N LEU A 69 -14.36 15.85 -8.74
CA LEU A 69 -14.14 14.79 -9.73
C LEU A 69 -12.97 13.90 -9.30
N ILE A 70 -13.19 12.58 -9.32
CA ILE A 70 -12.14 11.58 -9.13
C ILE A 70 -12.05 10.72 -10.39
N ALA A 71 -11.04 10.97 -11.22
CA ALA A 71 -10.80 10.23 -12.44
C ALA A 71 -9.85 9.05 -12.16
N CYS A 72 -10.37 7.82 -12.17
CA CYS A 72 -9.63 6.59 -11.87
C CYS A 72 -9.90 5.44 -12.85
N ALA A 73 -10.17 5.79 -14.12
CA ALA A 73 -10.21 4.83 -15.21
C ALA A 73 -8.86 4.12 -15.42
N SER A 74 -8.85 3.12 -16.30
CA SER A 74 -7.66 2.29 -16.56
C SER A 74 -6.53 3.01 -17.28
N MET A 75 -6.80 4.07 -18.01
CA MET A 75 -5.81 4.81 -18.80
C MET A 75 -5.55 6.20 -18.20
N ASP A 76 -4.28 6.53 -18.04
CA ASP A 76 -3.85 7.83 -17.49
C ASP A 76 -4.33 8.99 -18.37
N GLU A 77 -4.27 8.83 -19.70
CA GLU A 77 -4.70 9.82 -20.66
C GLU A 77 -6.19 10.14 -20.50
N THR A 78 -7.02 9.13 -20.30
CA THR A 78 -8.46 9.31 -20.07
C THR A 78 -8.70 10.11 -18.79
N ASN A 79 -7.97 9.82 -17.72
CA ASN A 79 -8.10 10.51 -16.45
C ASN A 79 -7.68 11.99 -16.57
N LEU A 80 -6.55 12.25 -17.24
CA LEU A 80 -6.04 13.60 -17.46
C LEU A 80 -6.98 14.44 -18.34
N VAL A 81 -7.42 13.88 -19.47
CA VAL A 81 -8.36 14.57 -20.39
C VAL A 81 -9.70 14.85 -19.71
N CYS A 82 -10.23 13.89 -18.94
CA CYS A 82 -11.46 14.10 -18.17
C CYS A 82 -11.33 15.27 -17.19
N CYS A 83 -10.22 15.37 -16.44
CA CYS A 83 -9.96 16.50 -15.55
C CYS A 83 -9.94 17.85 -16.30
N LYS A 84 -9.31 17.88 -17.49
CA LYS A 84 -9.27 19.11 -18.30
C LYS A 84 -10.65 19.52 -18.78
N ILE A 85 -11.46 18.60 -19.26
CA ILE A 85 -12.83 18.87 -19.70
C ILE A 85 -13.69 19.34 -18.53
N ALA A 86 -13.56 18.68 -17.38
CA ALA A 86 -14.27 19.04 -16.16
C ALA A 86 -13.96 20.47 -15.69
N GLN A 87 -12.72 20.90 -15.81
CA GLN A 87 -12.31 22.26 -15.50
C GLN A 87 -12.82 23.25 -16.57
N ALA A 88 -12.57 22.95 -17.86
CA ALA A 88 -12.78 23.93 -18.93
C ALA A 88 -14.26 24.16 -19.26
N MET A 89 -15.13 23.14 -19.10
CA MET A 89 -16.53 23.20 -19.51
C MET A 89 -17.51 23.26 -18.33
N PHE A 90 -17.12 22.80 -17.16
CA PHE A 90 -18.03 22.67 -16.01
C PHE A 90 -17.53 23.38 -14.74
N ASP A 91 -16.29 23.87 -14.78
CA ASP A 91 -15.65 24.59 -13.66
C ASP A 91 -15.67 23.80 -12.32
N ILE A 92 -15.54 22.47 -12.41
CA ILE A 92 -15.50 21.61 -11.20
C ILE A 92 -14.29 22.03 -10.36
N PRO A 93 -14.49 22.43 -9.07
CA PRO A 93 -13.46 23.10 -8.29
C PRO A 93 -12.28 22.19 -7.89
N THR A 94 -12.54 20.88 -7.68
CA THR A 94 -11.49 19.93 -7.28
C THR A 94 -11.48 18.72 -8.19
N ARG A 95 -10.29 18.39 -8.73
CA ARG A 95 -10.10 17.29 -9.67
C ARG A 95 -8.90 16.46 -9.24
N ILE A 96 -9.18 15.18 -8.98
CA ILE A 96 -8.19 14.17 -8.61
C ILE A 96 -8.04 13.20 -9.77
N ALA A 97 -6.82 12.93 -10.22
CA ALA A 97 -6.56 11.95 -11.24
C ALA A 97 -5.68 10.80 -10.75
N ARG A 98 -6.06 9.58 -11.10
CA ARG A 98 -5.16 8.44 -11.00
C ARG A 98 -4.20 8.50 -12.18
N VAL A 99 -2.88 8.58 -11.88
CA VAL A 99 -1.82 8.57 -12.88
C VAL A 99 -0.79 7.54 -12.45
N ARG A 100 -0.60 6.52 -13.29
CA ARG A 100 0.34 5.42 -13.05
C ARG A 100 1.72 5.66 -13.62
N SER A 101 1.81 6.54 -14.63
CA SER A 101 3.10 6.89 -15.21
C SER A 101 3.97 7.63 -14.21
N SER A 102 5.21 7.15 -14.04
CA SER A 102 6.22 7.83 -13.23
C SER A 102 6.84 9.05 -13.94
N SER A 103 6.44 9.31 -15.21
CA SER A 103 6.91 10.43 -15.99
C SER A 103 6.32 11.76 -15.51
N PHE A 104 5.22 11.73 -14.76
CA PHE A 104 4.61 12.93 -14.19
C PHE A 104 4.97 13.06 -12.70
N ALA A 105 5.72 14.09 -12.35
CA ALA A 105 5.90 14.47 -10.96
C ALA A 105 4.65 15.19 -10.45
N ALA A 106 4.40 15.14 -9.14
CA ALA A 106 3.23 15.80 -8.54
C ALA A 106 3.19 17.32 -8.80
N ASP A 107 4.36 17.94 -8.98
CA ASP A 107 4.53 19.38 -9.21
C ASP A 107 4.78 19.70 -10.70
N ASP A 108 4.50 18.76 -11.63
CA ASP A 108 4.73 18.98 -13.06
C ASP A 108 3.80 20.08 -13.58
N PRO A 109 4.32 21.15 -14.22
CA PRO A 109 3.51 22.23 -14.75
C PRO A 109 2.42 21.77 -15.73
N VAL A 110 2.64 20.65 -16.43
CA VAL A 110 1.67 20.07 -17.38
C VAL A 110 0.39 19.60 -16.69
N LEU A 111 0.47 19.28 -15.40
CA LEU A 111 -0.68 18.88 -14.58
C LEU A 111 -1.44 20.09 -14.02
N GLY A 112 -0.81 21.24 -13.97
CA GLY A 112 -1.38 22.48 -13.44
C GLY A 112 -2.60 23.00 -14.21
N LYS A 113 -3.14 24.13 -13.76
CA LYS A 113 -4.37 24.74 -14.27
C LYS A 113 -4.35 24.98 -15.78
N ASP A 114 -3.20 25.40 -16.32
CA ASP A 114 -3.04 25.67 -17.75
C ASP A 114 -2.84 24.40 -18.58
N GLY A 115 -2.39 23.31 -17.97
CA GLY A 115 -2.27 21.99 -18.55
C GLY A 115 -3.53 21.15 -18.36
N PHE A 116 -3.39 19.96 -17.75
CA PHE A 116 -4.51 19.01 -17.53
C PHE A 116 -5.43 19.39 -16.37
N ALA A 117 -5.12 20.44 -15.62
CA ALA A 117 -5.93 20.98 -14.53
C ALA A 117 -6.21 19.93 -13.42
N VAL A 118 -5.21 19.14 -13.07
CA VAL A 118 -5.27 18.15 -11.98
C VAL A 118 -4.79 18.79 -10.68
N ASP A 119 -5.63 18.80 -9.65
CA ASP A 119 -5.29 19.37 -8.35
C ASP A 119 -4.50 18.38 -7.49
N ARG A 120 -4.75 17.07 -7.67
CA ARG A 120 -4.04 15.99 -6.97
C ARG A 120 -3.90 14.75 -7.84
N ILE A 121 -2.71 14.16 -7.82
CA ILE A 121 -2.47 12.83 -8.39
C ILE A 121 -2.57 11.78 -7.29
N ILE A 122 -3.15 10.64 -7.66
CA ILE A 122 -3.09 9.41 -6.86
C ILE A 122 -2.46 8.29 -7.70
N CYS A 123 -1.52 7.59 -7.09
CA CYS A 123 -0.91 6.38 -7.65
C CYS A 123 -0.88 5.31 -6.55
N PRO A 124 -1.93 4.44 -6.48
CA PRO A 124 -1.99 3.38 -5.48
C PRO A 124 -0.77 2.47 -5.52
N GLU A 125 -0.27 2.16 -6.71
CA GLU A 125 0.89 1.29 -6.92
C GLU A 125 2.16 1.89 -6.30
N GLU A 126 2.35 3.19 -6.38
CA GLU A 126 3.46 3.89 -5.74
C GLU A 126 3.31 3.90 -4.21
N SER A 127 2.10 4.10 -3.72
CA SER A 127 1.81 4.07 -2.29
C SER A 127 2.14 2.71 -1.69
N VAL A 128 1.72 1.62 -2.35
CA VAL A 128 2.04 0.24 -1.95
C VAL A 128 3.55 -0.02 -2.03
N THR A 129 4.20 0.39 -3.13
CA THR A 129 5.66 0.27 -3.30
C THR A 129 6.42 0.96 -2.16
N ASN A 130 6.03 2.18 -1.82
CA ASN A 130 6.65 2.95 -0.75
C ASN A 130 6.41 2.30 0.62
N TYR A 131 5.21 1.75 0.85
CA TYR A 131 4.89 1.02 2.07
C TYR A 131 5.75 -0.24 2.23
N ILE A 132 5.82 -1.09 1.19
CA ILE A 132 6.66 -2.30 1.19
C ILE A 132 8.14 -1.94 1.37
N SER A 133 8.62 -0.89 0.70
CA SER A 133 10.01 -0.42 0.85
C SER A 133 10.33 -0.07 2.31
N LYS A 134 9.39 0.54 3.04
CA LYS A 134 9.56 0.84 4.45
C LYS A 134 9.59 -0.42 5.33
N LEU A 135 8.79 -1.44 5.01
CA LEU A 135 8.84 -2.73 5.72
C LEU A 135 10.15 -3.51 5.45
N ILE A 136 10.77 -3.29 4.29
CA ILE A 136 12.11 -3.84 3.98
C ILE A 136 13.20 -3.08 4.74
N GLU A 137 13.09 -1.75 4.81
CA GLU A 137 14.02 -0.88 5.56
C GLU A 137 13.95 -1.13 7.09
N TYR A 138 12.74 -1.39 7.59
CA TYR A 138 12.47 -1.61 9.03
C TYR A 138 11.87 -3.01 9.27
N PRO A 139 12.68 -4.08 9.23
CA PRO A 139 12.18 -5.45 9.27
C PRO A 139 11.51 -5.86 10.59
N GLU A 140 11.72 -5.13 11.69
CA GLU A 140 11.01 -5.34 12.95
C GLU A 140 9.61 -4.72 12.98
N ALA A 141 9.34 -3.75 12.10
CA ALA A 141 8.06 -3.07 12.06
C ALA A 141 6.96 -3.96 11.47
N MET A 142 5.75 -3.79 11.97
CA MET A 142 4.53 -4.30 11.36
C MET A 142 3.93 -3.26 10.40
N GLN A 143 4.01 -1.99 10.78
CA GLN A 143 3.57 -0.87 9.95
C GLN A 143 4.52 0.32 10.12
N VAL A 144 4.70 1.11 9.06
CA VAL A 144 5.45 2.37 9.11
C VAL A 144 4.76 3.41 8.23
N ARG A 145 4.44 4.55 8.81
CA ARG A 145 3.88 5.70 8.08
C ARG A 145 4.71 6.94 8.36
N SER A 146 5.18 7.59 7.29
CA SER A 146 5.97 8.82 7.39
C SER A 146 5.08 10.06 7.46
N PHE A 147 5.50 11.05 8.26
CA PHE A 147 4.85 12.34 8.46
C PHE A 147 5.86 13.47 8.31
N ALA A 148 5.34 14.68 8.17
CA ALA A 148 6.14 15.92 8.14
C ALA A 148 7.27 15.89 7.09
N GLY A 149 6.95 15.43 5.87
CA GLY A 149 7.96 15.31 4.80
C GLY A 149 9.05 14.29 5.10
N GLY A 150 8.72 13.20 5.82
CA GLY A 150 9.67 12.14 6.16
C GLY A 150 10.53 12.38 7.40
N ARG A 151 10.31 13.48 8.12
CA ARG A 151 11.08 13.80 9.35
C ARG A 151 10.63 13.01 10.58
N ALA A 152 9.38 12.55 10.60
CA ALA A 152 8.82 11.74 11.66
C ALA A 152 8.11 10.51 11.08
N ALA A 153 8.05 9.43 11.85
CA ALA A 153 7.32 8.24 11.47
C ALA A 153 6.49 7.70 12.64
N LEU A 154 5.29 7.24 12.33
CA LEU A 154 4.49 6.37 13.18
C LEU A 154 4.80 4.94 12.75
N ALA A 155 5.31 4.15 13.68
CA ALA A 155 5.59 2.74 13.46
C ALA A 155 4.83 1.87 14.46
N SER A 156 4.36 0.69 14.04
CA SER A 156 3.90 -0.33 14.98
C SER A 156 4.84 -1.52 15.00
N VAL A 157 4.95 -2.14 16.17
CA VAL A 157 5.88 -3.24 16.41
C VAL A 157 5.33 -4.19 17.45
N ARG A 158 5.55 -5.51 17.24
CA ARG A 158 5.21 -6.54 18.22
C ARG A 158 6.21 -6.56 19.36
N ALA A 159 5.73 -6.37 20.58
CA ALA A 159 6.54 -6.48 21.80
C ALA A 159 6.96 -7.95 22.04
N ARG A 160 8.26 -8.20 22.10
CA ARG A 160 8.81 -9.54 22.34
C ARG A 160 9.40 -9.64 23.73
N ALA A 161 9.12 -10.73 24.41
CA ALA A 161 9.72 -11.03 25.71
C ALA A 161 11.25 -10.94 25.67
N GLY A 162 11.85 -10.27 26.64
CA GLY A 162 13.30 -10.05 26.71
C GLY A 162 13.81 -8.83 25.93
N ALA A 163 12.93 -8.08 25.24
CA ALA A 163 13.31 -6.79 24.67
C ALA A 163 13.38 -5.71 25.77
N PRO A 164 14.29 -4.71 25.66
CA PRO A 164 14.60 -3.77 26.76
C PRO A 164 13.42 -2.97 27.31
N ALA A 165 12.44 -2.64 26.48
CA ALA A 165 11.26 -1.87 26.89
C ALA A 165 10.11 -2.75 27.40
N VAL A 166 10.15 -4.05 27.17
CA VAL A 166 9.06 -4.97 27.53
C VAL A 166 9.10 -5.29 29.01
N GLY A 167 7.93 -5.21 29.66
CA GLY A 167 7.81 -5.33 31.13
C GLY A 167 7.97 -4.00 31.87
N LEU A 168 8.38 -2.92 31.21
CA LEU A 168 8.48 -1.58 31.79
C LEU A 168 7.16 -0.81 31.64
N GLN A 169 6.92 0.12 32.55
CA GLN A 169 5.94 1.18 32.36
C GLN A 169 6.42 2.19 31.32
N ILE A 170 5.53 2.83 30.57
CA ILE A 170 5.87 3.83 29.55
C ILE A 170 6.74 4.97 30.11
N ALA A 171 6.45 5.43 31.33
CA ALA A 171 7.27 6.43 32.01
C ALA A 171 8.71 5.93 32.23
N GLN A 172 8.87 4.68 32.66
CA GLN A 172 10.19 4.05 32.90
C GLN A 172 11.00 3.88 31.60
N VAL A 173 10.34 3.61 30.47
CA VAL A 173 11.03 3.55 29.17
C VAL A 173 11.73 4.86 28.87
N ARG A 174 11.05 5.99 29.09
CA ARG A 174 11.64 7.33 28.90
C ARG A 174 12.81 7.60 29.85
N GLU A 175 12.71 7.17 31.10
CA GLU A 175 13.77 7.35 32.11
C GLU A 175 15.01 6.49 31.80
N ARG A 176 14.81 5.23 31.42
CA ARG A 176 15.90 4.28 31.16
C ARG A 176 16.56 4.47 29.79
N MET A 177 15.83 5.03 28.83
CA MET A 177 16.29 5.26 27.47
C MET A 177 16.12 6.74 27.04
N PRO A 178 16.77 7.68 27.76
CA PRO A 178 16.55 9.10 27.53
C PRO A 178 17.02 9.60 26.15
N ALA A 179 17.98 8.90 25.54
CA ALA A 179 18.46 9.18 24.19
C ALA A 179 17.46 8.76 23.10
N LEU A 180 16.45 7.95 23.45
CA LEU A 180 15.48 7.44 22.49
C LEU A 180 14.31 8.42 22.35
N ALA A 181 14.38 9.30 21.36
CA ALA A 181 13.35 10.29 21.08
C ALA A 181 12.12 9.64 20.45
N MET A 182 11.36 8.88 21.24
CA MET A 182 10.11 8.24 20.83
C MET A 182 8.97 8.50 21.82
N ARG A 183 7.73 8.38 21.33
CA ARG A 183 6.53 8.39 22.15
C ARG A 183 5.64 7.22 21.78
N ILE A 184 5.31 6.36 22.73
CA ILE A 184 4.28 5.33 22.58
C ILE A 184 2.93 6.05 22.63
N VAL A 185 2.16 5.93 21.54
CA VAL A 185 0.89 6.64 21.36
C VAL A 185 -0.32 5.74 21.55
N ALA A 186 -0.17 4.44 21.30
CA ALA A 186 -1.20 3.43 21.51
C ALA A 186 -0.57 2.05 21.70
N ILE A 187 -1.29 1.16 22.38
CA ILE A 187 -0.98 -0.26 22.48
C ILE A 187 -2.25 -1.01 22.09
N TYR A 188 -2.14 -1.92 21.12
CA TYR A 188 -3.18 -2.89 20.81
C TYR A 188 -2.82 -4.20 21.48
N ARG A 189 -3.69 -4.68 22.38
CA ARG A 189 -3.46 -5.88 23.19
C ARG A 189 -4.48 -6.94 22.86
N ARG A 190 -3.98 -8.16 22.68
CA ARG A 190 -4.80 -9.36 22.52
C ARG A 190 -5.10 -9.93 23.90
N PHE A 191 -6.36 -10.23 24.14
CA PHE A 191 -6.83 -10.84 25.38
C PHE A 191 -7.27 -12.28 25.09
N MET A 192 -7.05 -13.19 26.03
CA MET A 192 -7.46 -14.59 25.86
C MET A 192 -8.99 -14.78 25.95
N ASP A 193 -9.63 -14.01 26.85
CA ASP A 193 -11.06 -14.17 27.19
C ASP A 193 -11.92 -12.93 26.87
N GLU A 194 -11.33 -11.88 26.29
CA GLU A 194 -12.01 -10.64 25.93
C GLU A 194 -11.64 -10.22 24.49
N PRO A 195 -12.45 -9.40 23.84
CA PRO A 195 -12.10 -8.87 22.53
C PRO A 195 -10.80 -8.06 22.56
N ASP A 196 -9.99 -8.24 21.53
CA ASP A 196 -8.78 -7.47 21.31
C ASP A 196 -9.11 -5.98 21.21
N ARG A 197 -8.33 -5.12 21.89
CA ARG A 197 -8.61 -3.69 21.93
C ARG A 197 -7.38 -2.82 22.12
N PHE A 198 -7.56 -1.55 21.77
CA PHE A 198 -6.59 -0.53 22.16
C PHE A 198 -6.66 -0.28 23.68
N VAL A 199 -5.50 -0.34 24.30
CA VAL A 199 -5.31 0.03 25.71
C VAL A 199 -5.04 1.54 25.76
N ARG A 200 -5.74 2.23 26.68
CA ARG A 200 -5.46 3.65 26.93
C ARG A 200 -4.05 3.78 27.52
N CYS A 201 -3.17 4.48 26.77
CA CYS A 201 -1.78 4.68 27.18
C CYS A 201 -1.64 5.89 28.08
N ASP A 202 -1.05 5.65 29.26
CA ASP A 202 -0.53 6.68 30.18
C ASP A 202 0.87 6.27 30.67
N GLY A 203 1.48 7.09 31.54
CA GLY A 203 2.82 6.80 32.07
C GLY A 203 2.92 5.48 32.83
N ASN A 204 1.83 5.01 33.43
CA ASN A 204 1.78 3.79 34.25
C ASN A 204 1.48 2.54 33.42
N THR A 205 1.05 2.69 32.18
CA THR A 205 0.75 1.57 31.28
C THR A 205 2.02 0.75 31.06
N ARG A 206 1.94 -0.56 31.33
CA ARG A 206 3.03 -1.52 31.14
C ARG A 206 2.97 -2.10 29.73
N ILE A 207 4.13 -2.22 29.09
CA ILE A 207 4.28 -2.92 27.81
C ILE A 207 4.40 -4.42 28.12
N GLU A 208 3.49 -5.23 27.59
CA GLU A 208 3.47 -6.68 27.80
C GLU A 208 3.94 -7.44 26.56
N PRO A 209 4.53 -8.63 26.72
CA PRO A 209 4.85 -9.48 25.58
C PRO A 209 3.61 -9.78 24.75
N GLY A 210 3.72 -9.63 23.41
CA GLY A 210 2.60 -9.82 22.49
C GLY A 210 1.83 -8.54 22.14
N ASP A 211 1.99 -7.46 22.91
CA ASP A 211 1.42 -6.16 22.56
C ASP A 211 1.89 -5.70 21.19
N GLU A 212 1.01 -5.05 20.44
CA GLU A 212 1.40 -4.22 19.31
C GLU A 212 1.50 -2.77 19.77
N ALA A 213 2.72 -2.29 19.92
CA ALA A 213 2.99 -0.93 20.36
C ALA A 213 3.12 0.01 19.16
N PHE A 214 2.30 1.07 19.16
CA PHE A 214 2.36 2.17 18.18
C PHE A 214 3.21 3.29 18.74
N MET A 215 4.26 3.66 18.02
CA MET A 215 5.19 4.69 18.45
C MET A 215 5.39 5.76 17.40
N LEU A 216 5.48 7.00 17.86
CA LEU A 216 5.89 8.15 17.06
C LEU A 216 7.32 8.49 17.41
N ALA A 217 8.19 8.59 16.40
CA ALA A 217 9.60 8.94 16.56
C ALA A 217 10.09 9.83 15.42
N ALA A 218 11.19 10.57 15.62
CA ALA A 218 11.95 11.11 14.52
C ALA A 218 12.49 9.95 13.65
N THR A 219 12.50 10.13 12.33
CA THR A 219 12.82 9.03 11.40
C THR A 219 14.16 8.38 11.68
N GLU A 220 15.16 9.16 12.09
CA GLU A 220 16.49 8.69 12.49
C GLU A 220 16.50 7.80 13.73
N HIS A 221 15.50 7.92 14.61
CA HIS A 221 15.37 7.13 15.84
C HIS A 221 14.45 5.90 15.71
N VAL A 222 13.79 5.74 14.56
CA VAL A 222 12.86 4.61 14.35
C VAL A 222 13.54 3.25 14.51
N PRO A 223 14.75 2.99 13.95
CA PRO A 223 15.41 1.69 14.09
C PRO A 223 15.68 1.31 15.55
N GLU A 224 16.18 2.25 16.35
CA GLU A 224 16.48 2.04 17.77
C GLU A 224 15.17 1.83 18.57
N ALA A 225 14.14 2.60 18.25
CA ALA A 225 12.83 2.48 18.88
C ALA A 225 12.19 1.12 18.63
N LEU A 226 12.25 0.62 17.40
CA LEU A 226 11.78 -0.71 17.03
C LEU A 226 12.54 -1.82 17.80
N LYS A 227 13.88 -1.73 17.86
CA LYS A 227 14.72 -2.68 18.56
C LYS A 227 14.42 -2.72 20.05
N ALA A 228 14.20 -1.57 20.68
CA ALA A 228 13.88 -1.48 22.11
C ALA A 228 12.63 -2.30 22.49
N ILE A 229 11.67 -2.46 21.59
CA ILE A 229 10.40 -3.16 21.84
C ILE A 229 10.39 -4.58 21.27
N ASN A 230 11.09 -4.82 20.16
CA ASN A 230 11.01 -6.13 19.46
C ASN A 230 12.25 -7.00 19.63
N LEU A 231 13.43 -6.42 19.85
CA LEU A 231 14.68 -7.16 19.80
C LEU A 231 15.15 -7.53 21.21
N PRO A 232 15.08 -8.82 21.63
CA PRO A 232 15.62 -9.27 22.91
C PRO A 232 17.11 -8.96 23.05
N GLU A 233 17.56 -8.70 24.29
CA GLU A 233 18.97 -8.44 24.58
C GLU A 233 19.87 -9.59 24.07
N GLY A 234 21.02 -9.22 23.51
CA GLY A 234 21.97 -10.18 22.93
C GLY A 234 21.58 -10.71 21.54
N ARG A 235 20.45 -10.30 20.98
CA ARG A 235 20.09 -10.62 19.59
C ARG A 235 20.37 -9.44 18.66
N THR A 236 20.70 -9.76 17.39
CA THR A 236 20.90 -8.78 16.34
C THR A 236 19.71 -8.74 15.39
N SER A 237 19.41 -7.57 14.89
CA SER A 237 18.46 -7.42 13.79
C SER A 237 18.95 -8.21 12.57
N ARG A 238 18.04 -8.89 11.89
CA ARG A 238 18.35 -9.59 10.64
C ARG A 238 17.80 -8.80 9.48
N PRO A 239 18.64 -8.05 8.78
CA PRO A 239 18.22 -7.29 7.63
C PRO A 239 17.66 -8.20 6.52
N VAL A 240 16.93 -7.60 5.60
CA VAL A 240 16.43 -8.27 4.41
C VAL A 240 17.46 -8.09 3.31
N TYR A 241 17.89 -9.19 2.70
CA TYR A 241 18.81 -9.21 1.57
C TYR A 241 18.23 -9.95 0.37
N ARG A 242 17.63 -11.15 0.60
CA ARG A 242 17.08 -12.00 -0.46
C ARG A 242 15.57 -11.82 -0.49
N ILE A 243 15.08 -11.31 -1.61
CA ILE A 243 13.67 -10.99 -1.83
C ILE A 243 13.17 -11.79 -3.03
N MET A 244 12.08 -12.51 -2.85
CA MET A 244 11.39 -13.19 -3.94
C MET A 244 9.99 -12.60 -4.08
N ILE A 245 9.58 -12.26 -5.29
CA ILE A 245 8.33 -11.57 -5.61
C ILE A 245 7.52 -12.47 -6.54
N ALA A 246 6.32 -12.84 -6.14
CA ALA A 246 5.33 -13.49 -6.99
C ALA A 246 4.47 -12.43 -7.70
N GLY A 247 4.44 -12.49 -9.03
CA GLY A 247 3.74 -11.55 -9.89
C GLY A 247 4.61 -10.39 -10.39
N GLY A 248 4.61 -10.15 -11.69
CA GLY A 248 5.39 -9.13 -12.39
C GLY A 248 4.67 -7.79 -12.59
N GLY A 249 3.58 -7.51 -11.85
CA GLY A 249 2.78 -6.30 -11.99
C GLY A 249 3.51 -4.99 -11.74
N GLN A 250 2.80 -3.87 -11.84
CA GLN A 250 3.37 -2.52 -11.70
C GLN A 250 4.01 -2.26 -10.33
N VAL A 251 3.47 -2.84 -9.26
CA VAL A 251 4.05 -2.74 -7.91
C VAL A 251 5.40 -3.44 -7.88
N SER A 252 5.49 -4.66 -8.42
CA SER A 252 6.72 -5.46 -8.49
C SER A 252 7.81 -4.76 -9.31
N LEU A 253 7.44 -4.24 -10.50
CA LEU A 253 8.34 -3.49 -11.37
C LEU A 253 8.92 -2.25 -10.66
N ARG A 254 8.06 -1.45 -10.01
CA ARG A 254 8.49 -0.25 -9.28
C ARG A 254 9.35 -0.59 -8.08
N LEU A 255 8.96 -1.62 -7.32
CA LEU A 255 9.69 -2.06 -6.14
C LEU A 255 11.09 -2.57 -6.53
N ALA A 256 11.18 -3.44 -7.54
CA ALA A 256 12.45 -3.99 -8.02
C ALA A 256 13.39 -2.88 -8.51
N ARG A 257 12.88 -1.92 -9.30
CA ARG A 257 13.67 -0.75 -9.72
C ARG A 257 14.18 0.06 -8.53
N LYS A 258 13.34 0.28 -7.53
CA LYS A 258 13.72 1.03 -6.33
C LYS A 258 14.78 0.30 -5.51
N LEU A 259 14.66 -1.01 -5.34
CA LEU A 259 15.63 -1.83 -4.62
C LEU A 259 16.97 -1.89 -5.35
N ALA A 260 16.95 -1.96 -6.67
CA ALA A 260 18.15 -1.97 -7.52
C ALA A 260 18.93 -0.63 -7.52
N GLN A 261 18.33 0.47 -7.04
CA GLN A 261 19.04 1.76 -6.88
C GLN A 261 20.21 1.68 -5.87
N THR A 262 20.27 0.64 -5.04
CA THR A 262 21.38 0.39 -4.12
C THR A 262 22.09 -0.91 -4.53
N PRO A 263 23.06 -0.85 -5.45
CA PRO A 263 23.72 -2.05 -6.01
C PRO A 263 24.31 -2.94 -4.92
N GLY A 264 24.15 -4.25 -5.06
CA GLY A 264 24.69 -5.26 -4.15
C GLY A 264 24.03 -5.37 -2.77
N ARG A 265 23.03 -4.51 -2.48
CA ARG A 265 22.31 -4.57 -1.20
C ARG A 265 21.21 -5.63 -1.19
N PHE A 266 20.52 -5.84 -2.31
CA PHE A 266 19.41 -6.75 -2.41
C PHE A 266 19.59 -7.73 -3.56
N HIS A 267 19.20 -8.97 -3.35
CA HIS A 267 19.06 -9.98 -4.38
C HIS A 267 17.56 -10.18 -4.62
N VAL A 268 17.08 -9.73 -5.77
CA VAL A 268 15.66 -9.73 -6.11
C VAL A 268 15.39 -10.75 -7.21
N LYS A 269 14.46 -11.67 -6.96
CA LYS A 269 13.89 -12.58 -7.94
C LYS A 269 12.41 -12.27 -8.11
N ILE A 270 11.91 -12.26 -9.35
CA ILE A 270 10.50 -12.09 -9.69
C ILE A 270 10.03 -13.34 -10.43
N ILE A 271 8.96 -13.98 -9.95
CA ILE A 271 8.30 -15.10 -10.61
C ILE A 271 7.07 -14.55 -11.30
N GLU A 272 6.96 -14.75 -12.62
CA GLU A 272 5.85 -14.28 -13.45
C GLU A 272 5.43 -15.43 -14.39
N HIS A 273 4.12 -15.70 -14.44
CA HIS A 273 3.60 -16.84 -15.20
C HIS A 273 3.52 -16.60 -16.72
N ASN A 274 3.46 -15.33 -17.13
CA ASN A 274 3.33 -14.97 -18.53
C ASN A 274 4.69 -14.74 -19.20
N ALA A 275 5.11 -15.62 -20.11
CA ALA A 275 6.38 -15.55 -20.83
C ALA A 275 6.65 -14.20 -21.52
N GLN A 276 5.63 -13.64 -22.19
CA GLN A 276 5.76 -12.35 -22.87
C GLN A 276 5.99 -11.21 -21.86
N HIS A 277 5.34 -11.29 -20.71
CA HIS A 277 5.49 -10.32 -19.63
C HIS A 277 6.87 -10.45 -18.98
N CYS A 278 7.39 -11.66 -18.80
CA CYS A 278 8.77 -11.90 -18.33
C CYS A 278 9.80 -11.18 -19.21
N LEU A 279 9.68 -11.28 -20.54
CA LEU A 279 10.57 -10.60 -21.47
C LEU A 279 10.50 -9.07 -21.34
N SER A 280 9.30 -8.55 -21.17
CA SER A 280 9.06 -7.12 -20.96
C SER A 280 9.69 -6.63 -19.64
N LEU A 281 9.53 -7.40 -18.57
CA LEU A 281 10.12 -7.10 -17.26
C LEU A 281 11.65 -7.16 -17.31
N ALA A 282 12.22 -8.21 -17.91
CA ALA A 282 13.66 -8.37 -18.04
C ALA A 282 14.31 -7.23 -18.84
N SER A 283 13.61 -6.70 -19.85
CA SER A 283 14.09 -5.54 -20.61
C SER A 283 13.97 -4.21 -19.85
N ALA A 284 13.03 -4.13 -18.89
CA ALA A 284 12.72 -2.91 -18.15
C ALA A 284 13.45 -2.80 -16.81
N LEU A 285 14.07 -3.88 -16.34
CA LEU A 285 14.76 -3.98 -15.05
C LEU A 285 16.28 -4.06 -15.22
N PRO A 286 17.07 -3.60 -14.25
CA PRO A 286 18.51 -3.83 -14.22
C PRO A 286 18.85 -5.34 -14.18
N ALA A 287 20.04 -5.69 -14.73
CA ALA A 287 20.48 -7.09 -14.87
C ALA A 287 20.63 -7.85 -13.54
N GLU A 288 20.72 -7.13 -12.43
CA GLU A 288 20.81 -7.71 -11.07
C GLU A 288 19.47 -8.27 -10.58
N VAL A 289 18.35 -7.92 -11.23
CA VAL A 289 17.02 -8.46 -10.92
C VAL A 289 16.74 -9.66 -11.80
N LEU A 290 16.61 -10.82 -11.19
CA LEU A 290 16.30 -12.05 -11.92
C LEU A 290 14.79 -12.17 -12.15
N VAL A 291 14.39 -12.39 -13.40
CA VAL A 291 12.99 -12.64 -13.78
C VAL A 291 12.88 -14.10 -14.21
N LEU A 292 12.01 -14.85 -13.54
CA LEU A 292 11.76 -16.27 -13.73
C LEU A 292 10.37 -16.46 -14.31
N GLU A 293 10.25 -17.28 -15.35
CA GLU A 293 8.95 -17.72 -15.86
C GLU A 293 8.48 -18.92 -15.06
N GLY A 294 7.29 -18.85 -14.46
CA GLY A 294 6.71 -19.94 -13.69
C GLY A 294 5.52 -19.54 -12.83
N ASP A 295 5.00 -20.52 -12.10
CA ASP A 295 3.93 -20.35 -11.14
C ASP A 295 4.52 -20.27 -9.72
N ALA A 296 4.17 -19.22 -8.99
CA ALA A 296 4.64 -19.02 -7.61
C ALA A 296 4.00 -19.98 -6.59
N THR A 297 3.09 -20.85 -7.03
CA THR A 297 2.51 -21.96 -6.24
C THR A 297 3.15 -23.31 -6.56
N ASP A 298 4.14 -23.36 -7.47
CA ASP A 298 4.90 -24.55 -7.81
C ASP A 298 6.01 -24.78 -6.76
N GLU A 299 5.89 -25.87 -5.99
CA GLU A 299 6.84 -26.21 -4.92
C GLU A 299 8.24 -26.53 -5.48
N ASP A 300 8.31 -27.22 -6.62
CA ASP A 300 9.60 -27.60 -7.23
C ASP A 300 10.36 -26.35 -7.68
N LEU A 301 9.67 -25.40 -8.33
CA LEU A 301 10.26 -24.11 -8.71
C LEU A 301 10.77 -23.32 -7.50
N LEU A 302 9.97 -23.24 -6.44
CA LEU A 302 10.35 -22.51 -5.23
C LEU A 302 11.55 -23.15 -4.53
N GLU A 303 11.65 -24.49 -4.52
CA GLU A 303 12.78 -25.23 -3.96
C GLU A 303 14.05 -25.01 -4.79
N GLU A 304 13.97 -25.16 -6.12
CA GLU A 304 15.08 -24.91 -7.05
C GLU A 304 15.64 -23.51 -6.92
N GLU A 305 14.76 -22.51 -6.69
CA GLU A 305 15.13 -21.11 -6.54
C GLU A 305 15.50 -20.72 -5.10
N GLY A 306 15.59 -21.69 -4.18
CA GLY A 306 16.12 -21.53 -2.83
C GLY A 306 15.21 -20.76 -1.89
N ILE A 307 13.93 -21.06 -1.87
CA ILE A 307 12.91 -20.38 -1.03
C ILE A 307 13.28 -20.36 0.46
N GLU A 308 13.98 -21.39 0.97
CA GLU A 308 14.41 -21.48 2.38
C GLU A 308 15.43 -20.41 2.80
N GLU A 309 16.17 -19.87 1.80
CA GLU A 309 17.14 -18.79 2.03
C GLU A 309 16.51 -17.39 1.88
N VAL A 310 15.24 -17.31 1.46
CA VAL A 310 14.56 -16.05 1.21
C VAL A 310 14.22 -15.34 2.52
N ASP A 311 14.69 -14.10 2.65
CA ASP A 311 14.39 -13.26 3.81
C ASP A 311 12.96 -12.71 3.78
N LEU A 312 12.47 -12.37 2.57
CA LEU A 312 11.14 -11.82 2.37
C LEU A 312 10.55 -12.31 1.04
N PHE A 313 9.44 -13.03 1.13
CA PHE A 313 8.60 -13.38 0.01
C PHE A 313 7.44 -12.39 -0.10
N LEU A 314 7.20 -11.86 -1.29
CA LEU A 314 6.16 -10.86 -1.57
C LEU A 314 5.22 -11.42 -2.63
N ALA A 315 3.96 -11.68 -2.29
CA ALA A 315 2.92 -12.05 -3.24
C ALA A 315 2.17 -10.79 -3.70
N LEU A 316 2.41 -10.38 -4.94
CA LEU A 316 1.96 -9.11 -5.51
C LEU A 316 1.25 -9.31 -6.85
N THR A 317 0.56 -10.45 -7.02
CA THR A 317 -0.26 -10.70 -8.19
C THR A 317 -1.58 -9.90 -8.13
N ASP A 318 -2.37 -9.99 -9.18
CA ASP A 318 -3.70 -9.37 -9.24
C ASP A 318 -4.79 -10.20 -8.53
N ASP A 319 -4.49 -11.43 -8.16
CA ASP A 319 -5.40 -12.37 -7.52
C ASP A 319 -5.10 -12.52 -6.03
N ASP A 320 -6.09 -12.25 -5.18
CA ASP A 320 -5.95 -12.29 -3.73
C ASP A 320 -5.76 -13.72 -3.21
N GLU A 321 -6.42 -14.69 -3.82
CA GLU A 321 -6.35 -16.10 -3.49
C GLU A 321 -4.95 -16.66 -3.79
N ASP A 322 -4.40 -16.34 -4.98
CA ASP A 322 -3.04 -16.71 -5.35
C ASP A 322 -2.01 -16.08 -4.43
N ASN A 323 -2.21 -14.81 -4.04
CA ASN A 323 -1.33 -14.12 -3.11
C ASN A 323 -1.33 -14.77 -1.72
N ILE A 324 -2.49 -15.20 -1.22
CA ILE A 324 -2.61 -15.92 0.05
C ILE A 324 -1.92 -17.29 -0.05
N MET A 325 -2.26 -18.07 -1.08
CA MET A 325 -1.77 -19.46 -1.23
C MET A 325 -0.25 -19.49 -1.42
N SER A 326 0.29 -18.68 -2.33
CA SER A 326 1.74 -18.61 -2.56
C SER A 326 2.50 -18.13 -1.31
N SER A 327 1.93 -17.17 -0.55
CA SER A 327 2.53 -16.71 0.72
C SER A 327 2.54 -17.80 1.79
N LEU A 328 1.45 -18.56 1.94
CA LEU A 328 1.38 -19.67 2.89
C LEU A 328 2.35 -20.79 2.51
N LEU A 329 2.43 -21.11 1.21
CA LEU A 329 3.35 -22.10 0.68
C LEU A 329 4.81 -21.68 0.92
N ALA A 330 5.20 -20.48 0.53
CA ALA A 330 6.53 -19.93 0.75
C ALA A 330 6.91 -19.95 2.24
N LYS A 331 5.93 -19.63 3.12
CA LYS A 331 6.14 -19.68 4.57
C LYS A 331 6.38 -21.11 5.08
N ARG A 332 5.62 -22.07 4.59
CA ARG A 332 5.77 -23.51 4.91
C ARG A 332 7.12 -24.03 4.45
N MET A 333 7.59 -23.61 3.28
CA MET A 333 8.87 -24.02 2.67
C MET A 333 10.08 -23.33 3.26
N GLY A 334 9.94 -22.43 4.23
CA GLY A 334 11.05 -21.87 4.99
C GLY A 334 11.33 -20.40 4.78
N ALA A 335 10.62 -19.69 3.90
CA ALA A 335 10.77 -18.23 3.78
C ALA A 335 10.62 -17.55 5.14
N ARG A 336 11.57 -16.71 5.51
CA ARG A 336 11.65 -16.12 6.85
C ARG A 336 10.43 -15.24 7.15
N ARG A 337 10.03 -14.41 6.19
CA ARG A 337 8.86 -13.54 6.24
C ARG A 337 8.10 -13.61 4.93
N VAL A 338 6.80 -13.46 5.01
CA VAL A 338 5.91 -13.37 3.85
C VAL A 338 5.03 -12.14 3.96
N LEU A 339 4.65 -11.56 2.83
CA LEU A 339 3.70 -10.48 2.71
C LEU A 339 2.83 -10.74 1.49
N ALA A 340 1.51 -10.72 1.67
CA ALA A 340 0.53 -10.82 0.60
C ALA A 340 -0.17 -9.47 0.39
N LEU A 341 -0.29 -9.05 -0.86
CA LEU A 341 -1.13 -7.92 -1.25
C LEU A 341 -2.57 -8.41 -1.35
N ILE A 342 -3.46 -7.83 -0.55
CA ILE A 342 -4.88 -8.15 -0.55
C ILE A 342 -5.67 -6.91 -0.98
N ASN A 343 -6.49 -7.06 -2.00
CA ASN A 343 -7.33 -6.00 -2.54
C ASN A 343 -8.74 -6.00 -1.93
N ARG A 344 -9.26 -7.19 -1.56
CA ARG A 344 -10.60 -7.34 -0.98
C ARG A 344 -10.52 -7.22 0.54
N ARG A 345 -11.26 -6.24 1.08
CA ARG A 345 -11.30 -6.01 2.53
C ARG A 345 -11.75 -7.25 3.31
N SER A 346 -12.69 -8.02 2.77
CA SER A 346 -13.17 -9.26 3.41
C SER A 346 -12.08 -10.31 3.67
N TYR A 347 -10.98 -10.29 2.93
CA TYR A 347 -9.85 -11.20 3.14
C TYR A 347 -8.78 -10.62 4.08
N ALA A 348 -8.77 -9.30 4.26
CA ALA A 348 -7.82 -8.66 5.17
C ALA A 348 -8.16 -8.89 6.66
N ASP A 349 -9.40 -9.29 6.95
CA ASP A 349 -9.91 -9.55 8.30
C ASP A 349 -9.77 -11.05 8.71
N LEU A 350 -9.29 -11.92 7.80
CA LEU A 350 -8.97 -13.33 8.05
C LEU A 350 -7.55 -13.51 8.62
#